data_8837ff07c6609e9d33b1907a9bf540ef
#
_entry.id   8837ff07c6609e9d33b1907a9bf540ef
#
_cell.length_a   1.000
_cell.length_b   1.000
_cell.length_c   1.000
_cell.angle_alpha   90.00
_cell.angle_beta   90.00
_cell.angle_gamma   90.00
#
_symmetry.space_group_name_H-M   'P 1'
#
loop_
_entity.id
_entity.type
_entity.pdbx_description
1 polymer ?
#
loop_
_entity_poly.entity_id
_entity_poly.type
_entity_poly.pdbx_seq_one_letter_code
_entity_poly.pdbx_strand_id
1 'polypeptide(L)'
;MMTDQELVELAFTMLERSYVPYSHFPVGAALECADGTVFTGCNVENAAYGSTICAERTAAVKAVSEGHRDDFVRIAIVGNSTDYCWPCGACRQFLFEFAPDLECLIARGDHEYVKLPLRELLAHGFGPKSLL
;
A
#
# COMPACT_ATOMS: atom_id res chain seq x y z
N MET A 1 17.39 -7.52 4.49
CA MET A 1 16.30 -6.99 3.63
C MET A 1 15.45 -8.14 3.11
N MET A 2 14.13 -7.95 3.10
CA MET A 2 13.24 -8.92 2.50
C MET A 2 13.39 -8.94 0.98
N THR A 3 13.21 -10.12 0.38
CA THR A 3 13.02 -10.19 -1.07
C THR A 3 11.65 -9.62 -1.42
N ASP A 4 11.43 -9.31 -2.70
CA ASP A 4 10.12 -8.86 -3.17
C ASP A 4 9.03 -9.88 -2.80
N GLN A 5 9.29 -11.17 -3.04
CA GLN A 5 8.32 -12.22 -2.71
C GLN A 5 8.02 -12.29 -1.22
N GLU A 6 9.03 -12.15 -0.38
CA GLU A 6 8.83 -12.15 1.07
C GLU A 6 7.96 -10.97 1.52
N LEU A 7 8.15 -9.80 0.92
CA LEU A 7 7.34 -8.63 1.24
C LEU A 7 5.87 -8.85 0.82
N VAL A 8 5.66 -9.45 -0.36
CA VAL A 8 4.33 -9.83 -0.84
C VAL A 8 3.67 -10.81 0.12
N GLU A 9 4.41 -11.85 0.56
CA GLU A 9 3.86 -12.84 1.48
C GLU A 9 3.49 -12.22 2.83
N LEU A 10 4.29 -11.29 3.32
CA LEU A 10 3.96 -10.56 4.56
C LEU A 10 2.65 -9.78 4.40
N ALA A 11 2.46 -9.12 3.26
CA ALA A 11 1.22 -8.39 2.99
C ALA A 11 0.01 -9.34 3.01
N PHE A 12 0.15 -10.56 2.48
CA PHE A 12 -0.92 -11.55 2.50
C PHE A 12 -1.36 -11.94 3.92
N THR A 13 -0.45 -11.93 4.88
CA THR A 13 -0.81 -12.24 6.28
C THR A 13 -1.80 -11.22 6.84
N MET A 14 -1.87 -10.02 6.27
CA MET A 14 -2.74 -8.96 6.77
C MET A 14 -4.19 -9.10 6.33
N LEU A 15 -4.48 -9.97 5.36
CA LEU A 15 -5.87 -10.19 4.93
C LEU A 15 -6.76 -10.66 6.08
N GLU A 16 -6.21 -11.43 7.02
CA GLU A 16 -6.93 -11.92 8.20
C GLU A 16 -7.32 -10.81 9.18
N ARG A 17 -6.62 -9.67 9.10
CA ARG A 17 -6.86 -8.53 9.99
C ARG A 17 -7.84 -7.52 9.41
N SER A 18 -8.16 -7.62 8.11
CA SER A 18 -9.05 -6.68 7.44
C SER A 18 -10.43 -6.66 8.08
N TYR A 19 -10.99 -5.47 8.21
CA TYR A 19 -12.36 -5.28 8.69
C TYR A 19 -13.21 -4.85 7.49
N VAL A 20 -13.90 -5.81 6.86
CA VAL A 20 -14.58 -5.58 5.58
C VAL A 20 -16.02 -6.14 5.58
N PRO A 21 -16.86 -5.71 6.57
CA PRO A 21 -18.22 -6.25 6.68
C PRO A 21 -19.14 -5.84 5.53
N TYR A 22 -18.78 -4.79 4.78
CA TYR A 22 -19.61 -4.25 3.71
C TYR A 22 -19.19 -4.79 2.33
N SER A 23 -17.92 -4.69 1.99
CA SER A 23 -17.43 -5.10 0.67
C SER A 23 -17.06 -6.58 0.60
N HIS A 24 -16.69 -7.19 1.71
CA HIS A 24 -16.10 -8.53 1.77
C HIS A 24 -14.84 -8.65 0.90
N PHE A 25 -14.13 -7.54 0.69
CA PHE A 25 -12.93 -7.50 -0.15
C PHE A 25 -11.72 -7.10 0.70
N PRO A 26 -11.01 -8.09 1.32
CA PRO A 26 -9.84 -7.78 2.14
C PRO A 26 -8.64 -7.38 1.27
N VAL A 27 -7.90 -6.38 1.75
CA VAL A 27 -6.67 -5.91 1.13
C VAL A 27 -5.59 -5.86 2.21
N GLY A 28 -4.39 -6.29 1.86
CA GLY A 28 -3.24 -6.23 2.74
C GLY A 28 -2.13 -5.41 2.10
N ALA A 29 -1.30 -4.80 2.95
CA ALA A 29 -0.14 -4.05 2.48
C ALA A 29 1.04 -4.25 3.41
N ALA A 30 2.24 -4.13 2.85
CA ALA A 30 3.49 -4.13 3.60
C ALA A 30 4.40 -3.08 2.97
N LEU A 31 4.75 -2.06 3.76
CA LEU A 31 5.56 -0.92 3.32
C LEU A 31 6.94 -1.04 3.95
N GLU A 32 7.97 -1.07 3.12
CA GLU A 32 9.37 -1.17 3.57
C GLU A 32 10.05 0.19 3.47
N CYS A 33 10.76 0.54 4.54
CA CYS A 33 11.58 1.74 4.61
C CYS A 33 13.05 1.40 4.35
N ALA A 34 13.87 2.43 4.09
CA ALA A 34 15.27 2.26 3.69
C ALA A 34 16.13 1.52 4.72
N ASP A 35 15.81 1.65 6.01
CA ASP A 35 16.53 0.96 7.08
C ASP A 35 16.09 -0.50 7.27
N GLY A 36 15.18 -0.99 6.44
CA GLY A 36 14.66 -2.35 6.52
C GLY A 36 13.42 -2.50 7.39
N THR A 37 12.99 -1.44 8.09
CA THR A 37 11.75 -1.49 8.88
C THR A 37 10.56 -1.66 7.95
N VAL A 38 9.61 -2.54 8.34
CA VAL A 38 8.42 -2.82 7.54
C VAL A 38 7.17 -2.51 8.37
N PHE A 39 6.24 -1.77 7.77
CA PHE A 39 4.95 -1.45 8.38
C PHE A 39 3.85 -2.13 7.58
N THR A 40 3.03 -2.91 8.27
CA THR A 40 1.92 -3.63 7.62
C THR A 40 0.62 -2.86 7.75
N GLY A 41 -0.32 -3.15 6.87
CA GLY A 41 -1.63 -2.54 6.91
C GLY A 41 -2.71 -3.46 6.35
N CYS A 42 -3.94 -3.20 6.74
CA CYS A 42 -5.13 -3.85 6.20
C CYS A 42 -6.20 -2.79 6.02
N ASN A 43 -7.19 -3.06 5.17
CA ASN A 43 -8.29 -2.13 5.01
C ASN A 43 -9.28 -2.26 6.16
N VAL A 44 -9.80 -1.10 6.59
CA VAL A 44 -10.73 -0.99 7.70
C VAL A 44 -11.91 -0.16 7.23
N GLU A 45 -13.04 -0.83 7.04
CA GLU A 45 -14.27 -0.20 6.57
C GLU A 45 -15.05 0.45 7.71
N ASN A 46 -15.98 1.29 7.35
CA ASN A 46 -16.79 2.02 8.29
C ASN A 46 -18.20 2.17 7.72
N ALA A 47 -19.21 2.21 8.58
CA ALA A 47 -20.58 2.46 8.15
C ALA A 47 -20.70 3.81 7.45
N ALA A 48 -19.90 4.79 7.86
CA ALA A 48 -19.68 6.02 7.07
C ALA A 48 -18.63 5.70 6.01
N TYR A 49 -19.04 5.33 4.82
CA TYR A 49 -18.17 4.80 3.77
C TYR A 49 -16.96 5.67 3.49
N GLY A 50 -17.12 6.98 3.54
CA GLY A 50 -16.01 7.91 3.32
C GLY A 50 -14.94 7.88 4.39
N SER A 51 -15.19 7.24 5.52
CA SER A 51 -14.22 7.08 6.61
C SER A 51 -13.39 5.82 6.49
N THR A 52 -13.64 4.99 5.49
CA THR A 52 -12.87 3.77 5.22
C THR A 52 -11.39 4.11 5.00
N ILE A 53 -10.51 3.32 5.62
CA ILE A 53 -9.06 3.45 5.44
C ILE A 53 -8.57 2.26 4.63
N CYS A 54 -7.89 2.53 3.52
CA CYS A 54 -7.29 1.49 2.69
C CYS A 54 -6.05 0.91 3.37
N ALA A 55 -5.70 -0.33 3.01
CA ALA A 55 -4.53 -1.01 3.59
C ALA A 55 -3.24 -0.22 3.39
N GLU A 56 -3.05 0.36 2.21
CA GLU A 56 -1.85 1.14 1.88
C GLU A 56 -1.72 2.36 2.79
N ARG A 57 -2.83 3.06 3.04
CA ARG A 57 -2.81 4.23 3.92
C ARG A 57 -2.62 3.84 5.37
N THR A 58 -3.16 2.69 5.80
CA THR A 58 -2.92 2.16 7.15
C THR A 58 -1.42 1.95 7.37
N ALA A 59 -0.75 1.28 6.43
CA ALA A 59 0.69 1.05 6.51
C ALA A 59 1.47 2.38 6.51
N ALA A 60 1.11 3.30 5.62
CA ALA A 60 1.80 4.58 5.48
C ALA A 60 1.64 5.48 6.72
N VAL A 61 0.44 5.58 7.29
CA VAL A 61 0.25 6.41 8.49
C VAL A 61 0.95 5.81 9.71
N LYS A 62 1.04 4.48 9.80
CA LYS A 62 1.85 3.82 10.85
C LYS A 62 3.32 4.21 10.70
N ALA A 63 3.84 4.16 9.48
CA ALA A 63 5.23 4.53 9.21
C ALA A 63 5.50 6.00 9.58
N VAL A 64 4.65 6.91 9.14
CA VAL A 64 4.79 8.34 9.43
C VAL A 64 4.73 8.58 10.94
N SER A 65 3.80 7.93 11.64
CA SER A 65 3.68 8.10 13.11
C SER A 65 4.88 7.57 13.87
N GLU A 66 5.65 6.67 13.27
CA GLU A 66 6.88 6.11 13.85
C GLU A 66 8.14 6.85 13.37
N GLY A 67 7.98 7.97 12.66
CA GLY A 67 9.10 8.81 12.25
C GLY A 67 9.63 8.53 10.84
N HIS A 68 9.01 7.63 10.09
CA HIS A 68 9.41 7.30 8.72
C HIS A 68 8.51 8.01 7.72
N ARG A 69 9.02 9.00 7.02
CA ARG A 69 8.24 9.70 5.97
C ARG A 69 9.07 10.01 4.72
N ASP A 70 10.39 9.99 4.81
CA ASP A 70 11.28 10.36 3.71
C ASP A 70 12.03 9.17 3.14
N ASP A 71 11.73 7.96 3.61
CA ASP A 71 12.53 6.77 3.32
C ASP A 71 11.71 5.55 2.89
N PHE A 72 10.52 5.76 2.32
CA PHE A 72 9.72 4.67 1.75
C PHE A 72 10.41 4.14 0.49
N VAL A 73 10.64 2.83 0.41
CA VAL A 73 11.33 2.22 -0.74
C VAL A 73 10.50 1.22 -1.53
N ARG A 74 9.72 0.38 -0.87
CA ARG A 74 8.84 -0.60 -1.53
C ARG A 74 7.53 -0.74 -0.79
N ILE A 75 6.45 -1.03 -1.53
CA ILE A 75 5.18 -1.41 -0.92
C ILE A 75 4.61 -2.61 -1.68
N ALA A 76 4.18 -3.63 -0.95
CA ALA A 76 3.40 -4.74 -1.50
C ALA A 76 1.93 -4.49 -1.20
N ILE A 77 1.08 -4.69 -2.19
CA ILE A 77 -0.37 -4.50 -2.09
C ILE A 77 -1.04 -5.74 -2.64
N VAL A 78 -1.83 -6.41 -1.82
CA VAL A 78 -2.38 -7.73 -2.14
C VAL A 78 -3.87 -7.82 -1.83
N GLY A 79 -4.55 -8.68 -2.59
CA GLY A 79 -5.94 -9.06 -2.36
C GLY A 79 -6.12 -10.52 -2.74
N ASN A 80 -7.27 -11.10 -2.46
CA ASN A 80 -7.55 -12.49 -2.78
C ASN A 80 -8.32 -12.67 -4.10
N SER A 81 -8.35 -11.65 -4.94
CA SER A 81 -8.99 -11.65 -6.24
C SER A 81 -8.12 -12.34 -7.30
N THR A 82 -8.74 -12.77 -8.40
CA THR A 82 -8.02 -13.25 -9.57
C THR A 82 -7.30 -12.14 -10.33
N ASP A 83 -7.68 -10.88 -10.09
CA ASP A 83 -7.04 -9.71 -10.69
C ASP A 83 -5.98 -9.13 -9.77
N TYR A 84 -5.06 -8.36 -10.35
CA TYR A 84 -4.09 -7.59 -9.57
C TYR A 84 -4.82 -6.56 -8.70
N CYS A 85 -4.37 -6.43 -7.46
CA CYS A 85 -4.97 -5.52 -6.47
C CYS A 85 -4.41 -4.09 -6.63
N TRP A 86 -4.82 -3.39 -7.69
CA TRP A 86 -4.34 -2.04 -7.96
C TRP A 86 -4.79 -1.07 -6.86
N PRO A 87 -3.90 -0.19 -6.39
CA PRO A 87 -4.28 0.82 -5.39
C PRO A 87 -5.28 1.82 -5.98
N CYS A 88 -6.24 2.25 -5.17
CA CYS A 88 -7.19 3.29 -5.60
C CYS A 88 -6.49 4.63 -5.81
N GLY A 89 -7.15 5.56 -6.47
CA GLY A 89 -6.57 6.87 -6.76
C GLY A 89 -6.17 7.64 -5.52
N ALA A 90 -6.97 7.56 -4.44
CA ALA A 90 -6.65 8.22 -3.18
C ALA A 90 -5.36 7.70 -2.56
N CYS A 91 -5.13 6.38 -2.63
CA CYS A 91 -3.90 5.79 -2.11
C CYS A 91 -2.69 6.14 -2.96
N ARG A 92 -2.85 6.18 -4.29
CA ARG A 92 -1.77 6.62 -5.19
C ARG A 92 -1.35 8.05 -4.86
N GLN A 93 -2.30 8.95 -4.68
CA GLN A 93 -2.04 10.34 -4.31
C GLN A 93 -1.40 10.43 -2.94
N PHE A 94 -1.92 9.68 -1.96
CA PHE A 94 -1.40 9.70 -0.60
C PHE A 94 0.08 9.28 -0.56
N LEU A 95 0.41 8.18 -1.21
CA LEU A 95 1.78 7.68 -1.26
C LEU A 95 2.71 8.59 -2.07
N PHE A 96 2.19 9.23 -3.10
CA PHE A 96 2.95 10.13 -3.96
C PHE A 96 3.50 11.34 -3.19
N GLU A 97 2.82 11.76 -2.14
CA GLU A 97 3.31 12.83 -1.27
C GLU A 97 4.71 12.51 -0.72
N PHE A 98 4.94 11.25 -0.36
CA PHE A 98 6.14 10.82 0.35
C PHE A 98 7.18 10.17 -0.58
N ALA A 99 6.76 9.48 -1.63
CA ALA A 99 7.67 8.66 -2.42
C ALA A 99 7.17 8.49 -3.87
N PRO A 100 7.36 9.48 -4.75
CA PRO A 100 6.94 9.35 -6.16
C PRO A 100 7.56 8.15 -6.87
N ASP A 101 8.75 7.72 -6.45
CA ASP A 101 9.49 6.60 -7.07
C ASP A 101 9.34 5.29 -6.31
N LEU A 102 8.38 5.21 -5.38
CA LEU A 102 8.11 4.02 -4.59
C LEU A 102 7.91 2.80 -5.50
N GLU A 103 8.65 1.72 -5.26
CA GLU A 103 8.44 0.47 -5.99
C GLU A 103 7.18 -0.20 -5.46
N CYS A 104 6.23 -0.45 -6.36
CA CYS A 104 4.94 -1.06 -6.01
C CYS A 104 4.92 -2.50 -6.50
N LEU A 105 4.69 -3.44 -5.59
CA LEU A 105 4.52 -4.86 -5.87
C LEU A 105 3.03 -5.14 -5.77
N ILE A 106 2.37 -5.28 -6.91
CA ILE A 106 0.92 -5.43 -7.00
C ILE A 106 0.60 -6.88 -7.26
N ALA A 107 -0.07 -7.55 -6.33
CA ALA A 107 -0.26 -8.99 -6.38
C ALA A 107 -1.72 -9.40 -6.66
N ARG A 108 -1.86 -10.63 -7.19
CA ARG A 108 -3.14 -11.35 -7.34
C ARG A 108 -3.29 -12.34 -6.19
N GLY A 109 -4.49 -12.92 -6.08
CA GLY A 109 -4.76 -13.93 -5.04
C GLY A 109 -3.91 -15.19 -5.14
N ASP A 110 -3.35 -15.50 -6.31
CA ASP A 110 -2.42 -16.62 -6.51
C ASP A 110 -0.98 -16.28 -6.12
N HIS A 111 -0.74 -15.09 -5.56
CA HIS A 111 0.55 -14.57 -5.09
C HIS A 111 1.50 -14.17 -6.22
N GLU A 112 1.05 -14.22 -7.48
CA GLU A 112 1.80 -13.61 -8.58
C GLU A 112 1.71 -12.09 -8.48
N TYR A 113 2.79 -11.40 -8.82
CA TYR A 113 2.82 -9.95 -8.72
C TYR A 113 3.54 -9.29 -9.88
N VAL A 114 3.22 -8.03 -10.12
CA VAL A 114 3.94 -7.15 -11.03
C VAL A 114 4.61 -6.06 -10.22
N LYS A 115 5.70 -5.52 -10.73
CA LYS A 115 6.52 -4.50 -10.06
C LYS A 115 6.65 -3.28 -10.96
N LEU A 116 6.24 -2.13 -10.46
CA LEU A 116 6.35 -0.87 -11.21
C LEU A 116 6.44 0.31 -10.24
N PRO A 117 7.05 1.43 -10.67
CA PRO A 117 7.17 2.60 -9.81
C PRO A 117 5.84 3.34 -9.71
N LEU A 118 5.61 3.98 -8.57
CA LEU A 118 4.38 4.72 -8.29
C LEU A 118 4.10 5.80 -9.34
N ARG A 119 5.15 6.44 -9.88
CA ARG A 119 4.96 7.47 -10.88
C ARG A 119 4.28 6.97 -12.16
N GLU A 120 4.36 5.68 -12.45
CA GLU A 120 3.62 5.09 -13.57
C GLU A 120 2.15 4.86 -13.23
N LEU A 121 1.82 4.78 -11.94
CA LEU A 121 0.45 4.61 -11.47
C LEU A 121 -0.26 5.94 -11.25
N LEU A 122 0.50 7.03 -11.15
CA LEU A 122 -0.03 8.39 -11.01
C LEU A 122 0.73 9.30 -11.96
N ALA A 123 0.46 9.14 -13.25
CA ALA A 123 1.14 9.90 -14.28
C ALA A 123 0.89 11.41 -14.10
N HIS A 124 1.95 12.22 -14.21
CA HIS A 124 1.89 13.68 -14.01
C HIS A 124 1.27 14.06 -12.67
N GLY A 125 1.65 13.31 -11.62
CA GLY A 125 1.04 13.47 -10.31
C GLY A 125 1.29 14.83 -9.68
N PHE A 126 0.30 15.31 -8.93
CA PHE A 126 0.40 16.52 -8.11
C PHE A 126 1.07 16.16 -6.78
N GLY A 127 2.09 16.89 -6.39
CA GLY A 127 2.82 16.58 -5.15
C GLY A 127 3.45 17.82 -4.54
N PRO A 128 4.31 17.65 -3.51
CA PRO A 128 4.93 18.76 -2.82
C PRO A 128 5.66 19.73 -3.74
N LYS A 129 6.30 19.23 -4.79
CA LYS A 129 7.01 20.08 -5.77
C LYS A 129 6.08 21.03 -6.51
N SER A 130 4.78 20.73 -6.54
CA SER A 130 3.80 21.60 -7.19
C SER A 130 3.45 22.83 -6.34
N LEU A 131 3.71 22.75 -5.04
CA LEU A 131 3.34 23.82 -4.08
C LEU A 131 4.54 24.46 -3.40
N LEU A 132 5.65 23.74 -3.25
CA LEU A 132 6.84 24.20 -2.51
C LEU A 132 7.93 24.77 -3.39
#